data_3c150f1ab0447c300e4b48a439a2185c
#
_entry.id   3c150f1ab0447c300e4b48a439a2185c
#
_cell.length_a   1.000
_cell.length_b   1.000
_cell.length_c   1.000
_cell.angle_alpha   90.00
_cell.angle_beta   90.00
_cell.angle_gamma   90.00
#
_symmetry.space_group_name_H-M   'P 1'
#
loop_
_entity.id
_entity.type
_entity.pdbx_description
1 polymer ?
#
loop_
_entity_poly.entity_id
_entity_poly.type
_entity_poly.pdbx_seq_one_letter_code
_entity_poly.pdbx_strand_id
1 'polypeptide(L)'
;MITESPTTAKLTPGMRWTLAVASGVAVANIYYNEPMLADIGRDLHADPHQTGLIATFTQLGYAAGMPVFIPLGDFVNRRNLVAALFAAVACALAAAALSPSLTWIVAASFCIGLTTVIAQILIPLATELAPPAEQGRTIGAILTGVLLGILLARTVSGIVAEHFGWRIMFWAAAGGAVLFAIILRTRLPEMKPHAHITYPELMRSMWTLLVELPKLRQVSLVAAMFFASFSAFWTTLVFLL
;
A
#
# COMPACT_ATOMS: atom_id res chain seq x y z
N MET A 1 9.22 -43.53 8.48
CA MET A 1 10.03 -42.37 8.78
C MET A 1 9.11 -41.18 8.61
N ILE A 2 8.47 -40.72 9.69
CA ILE A 2 7.48 -39.63 9.67
C ILE A 2 8.31 -38.35 9.64
N THR A 3 8.36 -37.68 8.47
CA THR A 3 8.95 -36.35 8.33
C THR A 3 8.08 -35.39 9.13
N GLU A 4 8.62 -34.89 10.23
CA GLU A 4 8.02 -33.78 10.99
C GLU A 4 7.80 -32.61 10.03
N SER A 5 6.53 -32.29 9.79
CA SER A 5 6.14 -31.03 9.12
C SER A 5 6.71 -29.87 9.92
N PRO A 6 7.37 -28.89 9.29
CA PRO A 6 7.84 -27.71 9.99
C PRO A 6 6.65 -27.05 10.69
N THR A 7 6.83 -26.71 11.95
CA THR A 7 5.85 -26.06 12.83
C THR A 7 5.34 -24.79 12.15
N THR A 8 4.25 -24.88 11.40
CA THR A 8 3.60 -23.73 10.80
C THR A 8 3.01 -22.91 11.93
N ALA A 9 3.59 -21.74 12.18
CA ALA A 9 3.06 -20.79 13.15
C ALA A 9 1.60 -20.50 12.79
N LYS A 10 0.67 -21.02 13.60
CA LYS A 10 -0.78 -20.88 13.35
C LYS A 10 -1.18 -19.41 13.52
N LEU A 11 -1.94 -18.88 12.57
CA LEU A 11 -2.51 -17.54 12.64
C LEU A 11 -3.47 -17.43 13.84
N THR A 12 -3.07 -16.65 14.83
CA THR A 12 -3.96 -16.36 15.97
C THR A 12 -5.01 -15.31 15.59
N PRO A 13 -6.18 -15.27 16.26
CA PRO A 13 -7.18 -14.22 16.03
C PRO A 13 -6.60 -12.80 16.19
N GLY A 14 -5.75 -12.58 17.19
CA GLY A 14 -5.08 -11.28 17.38
C GLY A 14 -4.16 -10.91 16.22
N MET A 15 -3.41 -11.87 15.66
CA MET A 15 -2.56 -11.66 14.48
C MET A 15 -3.41 -11.31 13.25
N ARG A 16 -4.54 -11.98 13.05
CA ARG A 16 -5.48 -11.69 11.95
C ARG A 16 -5.94 -10.24 11.98
N TRP A 17 -6.36 -9.74 13.13
CA TRP A 17 -6.75 -8.34 13.29
C TRP A 17 -5.59 -7.37 13.13
N THR A 18 -4.40 -7.71 13.63
CA THR A 18 -3.19 -6.91 13.41
C THR A 18 -2.91 -6.76 11.91
N LEU A 19 -2.99 -7.85 11.15
CA LEU A 19 -2.77 -7.83 9.69
C LEU A 19 -3.87 -7.04 8.96
N ALA A 20 -5.13 -7.16 9.39
CA ALA A 20 -6.23 -6.40 8.81
C ALA A 20 -6.05 -4.89 9.02
N VAL A 21 -5.73 -4.46 10.25
CA VAL A 21 -5.50 -3.04 10.55
C VAL A 21 -4.24 -2.53 9.84
N ALA A 22 -3.15 -3.30 9.83
CA ALA A 22 -1.93 -2.95 9.11
C ALA A 22 -2.17 -2.76 7.61
N SER A 23 -2.97 -3.63 6.99
CA SER A 23 -3.35 -3.51 5.58
C SER A 23 -4.19 -2.26 5.32
N GLY A 24 -5.12 -1.94 6.23
CA GLY A 24 -5.91 -0.71 6.18
C GLY A 24 -5.05 0.55 6.29
N VAL A 25 -4.14 0.60 7.27
CA VAL A 25 -3.20 1.72 7.45
C VAL A 25 -2.27 1.85 6.24
N ALA A 26 -1.77 0.73 5.71
CA ALA A 26 -0.95 0.77 4.51
C ALA A 26 -1.71 1.40 3.33
N VAL A 27 -2.89 0.89 3.00
CA VAL A 27 -3.68 1.39 1.85
C VAL A 27 -4.14 2.83 2.07
N ALA A 28 -4.43 3.24 3.31
CA ALA A 28 -4.83 4.60 3.64
C ALA A 28 -3.81 5.66 3.16
N ASN A 29 -2.51 5.32 3.15
CA ASN A 29 -1.45 6.24 2.71
C ASN A 29 -1.60 6.71 1.25
N ILE A 30 -2.28 5.93 0.40
CA ILE A 30 -2.53 6.29 -1.00
C ILE A 30 -3.59 7.41 -1.10
N TYR A 31 -4.53 7.44 -0.13
CA TYR A 31 -5.74 8.25 -0.22
C TYR A 31 -5.75 9.48 0.69
N TYR A 32 -4.74 9.64 1.58
CA TYR A 32 -4.70 10.82 2.47
C TYR A 32 -4.58 12.14 1.73
N ASN A 33 -3.89 12.19 0.59
CA ASN A 33 -3.63 13.41 -0.15
C ASN A 33 -4.89 13.97 -0.84
N GLU A 34 -5.84 13.12 -1.26
CA GLU A 34 -6.98 13.53 -2.08
C GLU A 34 -7.80 14.67 -1.44
N PRO A 35 -8.30 14.57 -0.18
CA PRO A 35 -9.06 15.64 0.42
C PRO A 35 -8.25 16.90 0.72
N MET A 36 -6.91 16.76 0.79
CA MET A 36 -6.01 17.86 1.14
C MET A 36 -5.46 18.64 -0.07
N LEU A 37 -5.79 18.22 -1.30
CA LEU A 37 -5.22 18.83 -2.52
C LEU A 37 -5.45 20.34 -2.60
N ALA A 38 -6.63 20.81 -2.23
CA ALA A 38 -6.96 22.24 -2.24
C ALA A 38 -6.12 23.03 -1.19
N ASP A 39 -5.92 22.47 0.00
CA ASP A 39 -5.11 23.10 1.05
C ASP A 39 -3.63 23.15 0.70
N ILE A 40 -3.12 22.03 0.14
CA ILE A 40 -1.75 21.93 -0.36
C ILE A 40 -1.54 22.94 -1.50
N GLY A 41 -2.50 23.05 -2.43
CA GLY A 41 -2.44 24.02 -3.53
C GLY A 41 -2.38 25.47 -3.06
N ARG A 42 -3.21 25.83 -2.08
CA ARG A 42 -3.20 27.17 -1.48
C ARG A 42 -1.88 27.49 -0.79
N ASP A 43 -1.35 26.55 -0.03
CA ASP A 43 -0.12 26.72 0.74
C ASP A 43 1.15 26.79 -0.14
N LEU A 44 1.18 26.01 -1.22
CA LEU A 44 2.31 25.96 -2.16
C LEU A 44 2.13 26.85 -3.41
N HIS A 45 1.07 27.67 -3.43
CA HIS A 45 0.74 28.57 -4.56
C HIS A 45 0.64 27.85 -5.91
N ALA A 46 0.06 26.66 -5.92
CA ALA A 46 -0.12 25.79 -7.08
C ALA A 46 -1.58 25.78 -7.54
N ASP A 47 -1.80 25.71 -8.84
CA ASP A 47 -3.14 25.60 -9.40
C ASP A 47 -3.73 24.17 -9.23
N PRO A 48 -5.06 23.99 -9.42
CA PRO A 48 -5.70 22.68 -9.27
C PRO A 48 -5.15 21.58 -10.19
N HIS A 49 -4.72 21.95 -11.42
CA HIS A 49 -4.14 21.00 -12.35
C HIS A 49 -2.78 20.48 -11.84
N GLN A 50 -1.98 21.37 -11.31
CA GLN A 50 -0.67 21.06 -10.74
C GLN A 50 -0.78 20.23 -9.47
N THR A 51 -1.73 20.54 -8.58
CA THR A 51 -1.95 19.77 -7.35
C THR A 51 -2.52 18.37 -7.64
N GLY A 52 -3.27 18.20 -8.70
CA GLY A 52 -3.73 16.88 -9.18
C GLY A 52 -2.59 15.91 -9.50
N LEU A 53 -1.39 16.43 -9.83
CA LEU A 53 -0.20 15.60 -10.03
C LEU A 53 0.20 14.83 -8.77
N ILE A 54 -0.10 15.33 -7.57
CA ILE A 54 0.18 14.64 -6.31
C ILE A 54 -0.53 13.29 -6.28
N ALA A 55 -1.85 13.28 -6.53
CA ALA A 55 -2.62 12.04 -6.59
C ALA A 55 -2.15 11.13 -7.74
N THR A 56 -1.91 11.71 -8.92
CA THR A 56 -1.44 10.97 -10.10
C THR A 56 -0.10 10.26 -9.82
N PHE A 57 0.88 10.95 -9.27
CA PHE A 57 2.18 10.36 -8.97
C PHE A 57 2.14 9.37 -7.81
N THR A 58 1.23 9.53 -6.84
CA THR A 58 0.97 8.49 -5.84
C THR A 58 0.50 7.19 -6.50
N GLN A 59 -0.46 7.26 -7.44
CA GLN A 59 -0.97 6.09 -8.15
C GLN A 59 0.08 5.47 -9.08
N LEU A 60 0.87 6.30 -9.77
CA LEU A 60 1.99 5.81 -10.60
C LEU A 60 3.06 5.12 -9.76
N GLY A 61 3.40 5.68 -8.61
CA GLY A 61 4.30 5.04 -7.65
C GLY A 61 3.78 3.69 -7.20
N TYR A 62 2.49 3.60 -6.84
CA TYR A 62 1.85 2.35 -6.43
C TYR A 62 1.87 1.30 -7.55
N ALA A 63 1.53 1.71 -8.78
CA ALA A 63 1.60 0.84 -9.94
C ALA A 63 3.03 0.34 -10.23
N ALA A 64 4.05 1.20 -10.05
CA ALA A 64 5.45 0.82 -10.19
C ALA A 64 5.96 -0.09 -9.07
N GLY A 65 5.46 0.11 -7.85
CA GLY A 65 5.83 -0.67 -6.67
C GLY A 65 5.34 -2.12 -6.73
N MET A 66 4.17 -2.36 -7.31
CA MET A 66 3.59 -3.70 -7.39
C MET A 66 4.52 -4.73 -8.07
N PRO A 67 4.98 -4.53 -9.31
CA PRO A 67 5.84 -5.50 -9.98
C PRO A 67 7.22 -5.64 -9.35
N VAL A 68 7.67 -4.65 -8.56
CA VAL A 68 8.97 -4.69 -7.90
C VAL A 68 8.89 -5.40 -6.55
N PHE A 69 8.02 -4.99 -5.66
CA PHE A 69 8.05 -5.45 -4.27
C PHE A 69 7.19 -6.69 -4.00
N ILE A 70 6.10 -6.92 -4.76
CA ILE A 70 5.29 -8.13 -4.53
C ILE A 70 6.09 -9.39 -4.83
N PRO A 71 6.75 -9.52 -5.99
CA PRO A 71 7.59 -10.68 -6.27
C PRO A 71 8.80 -10.78 -5.35
N LEU A 72 9.35 -9.65 -4.88
CA LEU A 72 10.47 -9.65 -3.94
C LEU A 72 10.12 -10.39 -2.64
N GLY A 73 8.85 -10.43 -2.24
CA GLY A 73 8.36 -11.19 -1.09
C GLY A 73 8.57 -12.71 -1.18
N ASP A 74 8.85 -13.25 -2.37
CA ASP A 74 9.17 -14.67 -2.56
C ASP A 74 10.67 -14.97 -2.38
N PHE A 75 11.52 -13.94 -2.53
CA PHE A 75 12.99 -14.03 -2.44
C PHE A 75 13.57 -13.65 -1.08
N VAL A 76 12.84 -12.85 -0.31
CA VAL A 76 13.31 -12.37 0.98
C VAL A 76 12.32 -12.74 2.09
N ASN A 77 12.77 -12.68 3.34
CA ASN A 77 11.87 -12.87 4.47
C ASN A 77 10.80 -11.78 4.48
N ARG A 78 9.53 -12.18 4.23
CA ARG A 78 8.38 -11.26 4.12
C ARG A 78 8.19 -10.38 5.35
N ARG A 79 8.55 -10.86 6.56
CA ARG A 79 8.55 -10.05 7.78
C ARG A 79 9.47 -8.84 7.65
N ASN A 80 10.68 -9.07 7.16
CA ASN A 80 11.68 -8.01 6.99
C ASN A 80 11.27 -7.04 5.88
N LEU A 81 10.76 -7.57 4.77
CA LEU A 81 10.28 -6.76 3.64
C LEU A 81 9.15 -5.85 4.05
N VAL A 82 8.12 -6.37 4.73
CA VAL A 82 6.98 -5.57 5.18
C VAL A 82 7.41 -4.49 6.18
N ALA A 83 8.27 -4.83 7.14
CA ALA A 83 8.81 -3.84 8.09
C ALA A 83 9.65 -2.76 7.39
N ALA A 84 10.48 -3.14 6.41
CA ALA A 84 11.27 -2.20 5.61
C ALA A 84 10.38 -1.29 4.75
N LEU A 85 9.32 -1.81 4.14
CA LEU A 85 8.37 -1.01 3.36
C LEU A 85 7.59 -0.03 4.26
N PHE A 86 7.16 -0.44 5.46
CA PHE A 86 6.56 0.49 6.42
C PHE A 86 7.53 1.58 6.87
N ALA A 87 8.80 1.25 7.09
CA ALA A 87 9.82 2.24 7.41
C ALA A 87 10.07 3.20 6.22
N ALA A 88 10.13 2.67 5.00
CA ALA A 88 10.32 3.46 3.80
C ALA A 88 9.13 4.42 3.54
N VAL A 89 7.88 3.93 3.70
CA VAL A 89 6.71 4.81 3.57
C VAL A 89 6.68 5.87 4.67
N ALA A 90 7.12 5.54 5.90
CA ALA A 90 7.23 6.54 6.96
C ALA A 90 8.22 7.66 6.60
N CYS A 91 9.37 7.33 6.02
CA CYS A 91 10.32 8.32 5.52
C CYS A 91 9.73 9.16 4.38
N ALA A 92 9.00 8.54 3.44
CA ALA A 92 8.35 9.25 2.34
C ALA A 92 7.23 10.19 2.83
N LEU A 93 6.45 9.77 3.83
CA LEU A 93 5.42 10.60 4.49
C LEU A 93 6.05 11.78 5.24
N ALA A 94 7.15 11.55 5.95
CA ALA A 94 7.90 12.63 6.60
C ALA A 94 8.47 13.62 5.58
N ALA A 95 8.98 13.12 4.45
CA ALA A 95 9.43 13.98 3.35
C ALA A 95 8.28 14.80 2.74
N ALA A 96 7.08 14.22 2.62
CA ALA A 96 5.88 14.96 2.20
C ALA A 96 5.48 16.04 3.22
N ALA A 97 5.52 15.74 4.52
CA ALA A 97 5.23 16.70 5.58
C ALA A 97 6.19 17.90 5.58
N LEU A 98 7.46 17.67 5.23
CA LEU A 98 8.52 18.68 5.16
C LEU A 98 8.60 19.41 3.81
N SER A 99 7.69 19.13 2.87
CA SER A 99 7.80 19.64 1.50
C SER A 99 7.79 21.18 1.43
N PRO A 100 8.82 21.78 0.81
CA PRO A 100 8.89 23.22 0.61
C PRO A 100 8.28 23.66 -0.73
N SER A 101 7.99 22.74 -1.62
CA SER A 101 7.52 23.03 -2.98
C SER A 101 6.65 21.91 -3.55
N LEU A 102 5.88 22.24 -4.59
CA LEU A 102 5.03 21.27 -5.30
C LEU A 102 5.85 20.11 -5.89
N THR A 103 6.98 20.37 -6.51
CA THR A 103 7.83 19.34 -7.10
C THR A 103 8.30 18.34 -6.04
N TRP A 104 8.63 18.84 -4.84
CA TRP A 104 9.05 17.98 -3.74
C TRP A 104 7.93 17.06 -3.26
N ILE A 105 6.72 17.62 -3.03
CA ILE A 105 5.60 16.78 -2.56
C ILE A 105 5.14 15.78 -3.62
N VAL A 106 5.22 16.13 -4.91
CA VAL A 106 4.94 15.20 -6.01
C VAL A 106 5.94 14.04 -6.02
N ALA A 107 7.23 14.31 -5.86
CA ALA A 107 8.26 13.27 -5.75
C ALA A 107 8.08 12.40 -4.48
N ALA A 108 7.80 13.02 -3.33
CA ALA A 108 7.50 12.31 -2.09
C ALA A 108 6.25 11.43 -2.24
N SER A 109 5.21 11.92 -2.92
CA SER A 109 3.97 11.17 -3.20
C SER A 109 4.22 9.94 -4.09
N PHE A 110 5.08 10.05 -5.07
CA PHE A 110 5.53 8.89 -5.85
C PHE A 110 6.20 7.85 -4.94
N CYS A 111 7.10 8.26 -4.05
CA CYS A 111 7.75 7.38 -3.08
C CYS A 111 6.76 6.76 -2.08
N ILE A 112 5.75 7.51 -1.62
CA ILE A 112 4.65 6.99 -0.79
C ILE A 112 3.93 5.87 -1.55
N GLY A 113 3.49 6.12 -2.77
CA GLY A 113 2.83 5.11 -3.60
C GLY A 113 3.72 3.88 -3.79
N LEU A 114 4.96 4.07 -4.22
CA LEU A 114 5.93 3.01 -4.51
C LEU A 114 6.11 2.04 -3.34
N THR A 115 6.15 2.53 -2.12
CA THR A 115 6.41 1.74 -0.91
C THR A 115 5.14 1.22 -0.22
N THR A 116 3.95 1.68 -0.61
CA THR A 116 2.68 1.35 0.05
C THR A 116 2.05 0.02 -0.41
N VAL A 117 2.71 -0.77 -1.24
CA VAL A 117 2.21 -2.07 -1.75
C VAL A 117 2.10 -3.18 -0.67
N ILE A 118 2.25 -2.83 0.58
CA ILE A 118 2.31 -3.72 1.75
C ILE A 118 1.10 -4.62 1.86
N ALA A 119 -0.12 -4.09 1.64
CA ALA A 119 -1.35 -4.87 1.73
C ALA A 119 -1.36 -6.06 0.76
N GLN A 120 -0.78 -5.89 -0.44
CA GLN A 120 -0.67 -6.93 -1.46
C GLN A 120 0.28 -8.06 -1.06
N ILE A 121 1.22 -7.79 -0.16
CA ILE A 121 2.12 -8.80 0.42
C ILE A 121 1.46 -9.46 1.64
N LEU A 122 0.70 -8.69 2.44
CA LEU A 122 0.05 -9.20 3.65
C LEU A 122 -1.10 -10.17 3.36
N ILE A 123 -1.85 -9.99 2.27
CA ILE A 123 -2.98 -10.86 1.91
C ILE A 123 -2.52 -12.31 1.69
N PRO A 124 -1.58 -12.62 0.77
CA PRO A 124 -1.10 -13.98 0.58
C PRO A 124 -0.39 -14.52 1.82
N LEU A 125 0.41 -13.68 2.51
CA LEU A 125 1.07 -14.05 3.76
C LEU A 125 0.08 -14.56 4.82
N ALA A 126 -1.01 -13.82 5.04
CA ALA A 126 -2.01 -14.20 6.02
C ALA A 126 -2.79 -15.47 5.61
N THR A 127 -2.99 -15.65 4.30
CA THR A 127 -3.64 -16.85 3.75
C THR A 127 -2.77 -18.09 3.97
N GLU A 128 -1.45 -17.99 3.80
CA GLU A 128 -0.51 -19.09 4.06
C GLU A 128 -0.44 -19.46 5.56
N LEU A 129 -0.55 -18.47 6.45
CA LEU A 129 -0.54 -18.69 7.90
C LEU A 129 -1.88 -19.23 8.44
N ALA A 130 -2.97 -19.06 7.69
CA ALA A 130 -4.29 -19.49 8.11
C ALA A 130 -4.54 -20.97 7.83
N PRO A 131 -5.19 -21.70 8.75
CA PRO A 131 -5.70 -23.04 8.46
C PRO A 131 -6.63 -23.02 7.23
N PRO A 132 -6.67 -24.06 6.38
CA PRO A 132 -7.50 -24.09 5.17
C PRO A 132 -8.97 -23.72 5.42
N ALA A 133 -9.53 -24.17 6.53
CA ALA A 133 -10.92 -23.86 6.91
C ALA A 133 -11.16 -22.38 7.29
N GLU A 134 -10.11 -21.61 7.59
CA GLU A 134 -10.19 -20.22 8.03
C GLU A 134 -9.65 -19.21 6.99
N GLN A 135 -9.12 -19.67 5.86
CA GLN A 135 -8.53 -18.80 4.84
C GLN A 135 -9.53 -17.75 4.33
N GLY A 136 -10.75 -18.15 4.01
CA GLY A 136 -11.79 -17.23 3.54
C GLY A 136 -12.13 -16.15 4.58
N ARG A 137 -12.23 -16.53 5.87
CA ARG A 137 -12.45 -15.58 6.97
C ARG A 137 -11.27 -14.63 7.16
N THR A 138 -10.06 -15.10 6.96
CA THR A 138 -8.84 -14.30 7.07
C THR A 138 -8.75 -13.28 5.94
N ILE A 139 -8.99 -13.70 4.70
CA ILE A 139 -9.03 -12.80 3.54
C ILE A 139 -10.13 -11.74 3.73
N GLY A 140 -11.33 -12.17 4.15
CA GLY A 140 -12.45 -11.25 4.42
C GLY A 140 -12.09 -10.21 5.48
N ALA A 141 -11.44 -10.59 6.57
CA ALA A 141 -11.01 -9.66 7.61
C ALA A 141 -9.99 -8.62 7.08
N ILE A 142 -9.00 -9.06 6.27
CA ILE A 142 -8.00 -8.15 5.70
C ILE A 142 -8.64 -7.21 4.70
N LEU A 143 -9.50 -7.70 3.80
CA LEU A 143 -10.21 -6.86 2.83
C LEU A 143 -11.13 -5.84 3.53
N THR A 144 -11.78 -6.24 4.63
CA THR A 144 -12.53 -5.29 5.47
C THR A 144 -11.62 -4.20 6.02
N GLY A 145 -10.42 -4.56 6.53
CA GLY A 145 -9.41 -3.60 6.96
C GLY A 145 -9.00 -2.64 5.85
N VAL A 146 -8.74 -3.16 4.64
CA VAL A 146 -8.41 -2.36 3.45
C VAL A 146 -9.52 -1.38 3.10
N LEU A 147 -10.77 -1.85 3.01
CA LEU A 147 -11.91 -1.00 2.65
C LEU A 147 -12.19 0.08 3.71
N LEU A 148 -12.11 -0.28 4.99
CA LEU A 148 -12.21 0.70 6.08
C LEU A 148 -11.04 1.69 6.04
N GLY A 149 -9.83 1.23 5.72
CA GLY A 149 -8.66 2.10 5.54
C GLY A 149 -8.89 3.14 4.44
N ILE A 150 -9.41 2.74 3.28
CA ILE A 150 -9.76 3.65 2.17
C ILE A 150 -10.82 4.67 2.59
N LEU A 151 -11.90 4.21 3.24
CA LEU A 151 -13.00 5.07 3.66
C LEU A 151 -12.55 6.07 4.72
N LEU A 152 -11.91 5.57 5.79
CA LEU A 152 -11.48 6.38 6.91
C LEU A 152 -10.33 7.34 6.53
N ALA A 153 -9.47 6.95 5.59
CA ALA A 153 -8.38 7.82 5.13
C ALA A 153 -8.89 9.18 4.69
N ARG A 154 -9.93 9.20 3.85
CA ARG A 154 -10.50 10.45 3.32
C ARG A 154 -11.13 11.31 4.42
N THR A 155 -11.93 10.68 5.29
CA THR A 155 -12.62 11.39 6.37
C THR A 155 -11.62 11.95 7.38
N VAL A 156 -10.68 11.11 7.84
CA VAL A 156 -9.69 11.51 8.84
C VAL A 156 -8.74 12.57 8.29
N SER A 157 -8.23 12.42 7.06
CA SER A 157 -7.32 13.40 6.47
C SER A 157 -7.99 14.74 6.24
N GLY A 158 -9.26 14.78 5.82
CA GLY A 158 -10.02 16.02 5.69
C GLY A 158 -10.18 16.74 7.01
N ILE A 159 -10.66 16.04 8.06
CA ILE A 159 -10.84 16.62 9.40
C ILE A 159 -9.51 17.12 9.99
N VAL A 160 -8.44 16.32 9.88
CA VAL A 160 -7.13 16.71 10.41
C VAL A 160 -6.57 17.91 9.65
N ALA A 161 -6.71 17.94 8.32
CA ALA A 161 -6.23 19.06 7.51
C ALA A 161 -6.96 20.36 7.84
N GLU A 162 -8.27 20.32 8.03
CA GLU A 162 -9.09 21.49 8.39
C GLU A 162 -8.70 22.10 9.73
N HIS A 163 -8.41 21.27 10.74
CA HIS A 163 -8.18 21.77 12.12
C HIS A 163 -6.69 21.99 12.44
N PHE A 164 -5.80 21.19 11.86
CA PHE A 164 -4.38 21.16 12.24
C PHE A 164 -3.44 21.40 11.04
N GLY A 165 -3.97 21.47 9.83
CA GLY A 165 -3.21 21.60 8.61
C GLY A 165 -2.73 20.24 8.03
N TRP A 166 -2.57 20.22 6.70
CA TRP A 166 -2.26 19.01 5.94
C TRP A 166 -0.90 18.36 6.32
N ARG A 167 0.09 19.14 6.75
CA ARG A 167 1.39 18.62 7.18
C ARG A 167 1.29 17.72 8.40
N ILE A 168 0.39 18.04 9.35
CA ILE A 168 0.18 17.25 10.57
C ILE A 168 -0.39 15.87 10.21
N MET A 169 -1.25 15.78 9.18
CA MET A 169 -1.74 14.49 8.71
C MET A 169 -0.62 13.58 8.22
N PHE A 170 0.33 14.11 7.44
CA PHE A 170 1.48 13.32 6.98
C PHE A 170 2.40 12.90 8.13
N TRP A 171 2.62 13.74 9.14
CA TRP A 171 3.35 13.36 10.35
C TRP A 171 2.65 12.27 11.16
N ALA A 172 1.35 12.37 11.34
CA ALA A 172 0.54 11.35 12.02
C ALA A 172 0.60 10.01 11.28
N ALA A 173 0.48 10.05 9.95
CA ALA A 173 0.60 8.87 9.09
C ALA A 173 2.02 8.25 9.17
N ALA A 174 3.07 9.06 9.19
CA ALA A 174 4.45 8.59 9.36
C ALA A 174 4.64 7.89 10.71
N GLY A 175 4.13 8.47 11.80
CA GLY A 175 4.13 7.84 13.12
C GLY A 175 3.39 6.51 13.15
N GLY A 176 2.22 6.44 12.52
CA GLY A 176 1.47 5.21 12.34
C GLY A 176 2.23 4.14 11.56
N ALA A 177 2.92 4.53 10.48
CA ALA A 177 3.73 3.62 9.68
C ALA A 177 4.92 3.07 10.48
N VAL A 178 5.63 3.91 11.26
CA VAL A 178 6.70 3.45 12.17
C VAL A 178 6.16 2.46 13.19
N LEU A 179 5.01 2.76 13.81
CA LEU A 179 4.38 1.87 14.78
C LEU A 179 4.11 0.48 14.16
N PHE A 180 3.51 0.44 12.95
CA PHE A 180 3.24 -0.84 12.27
C PHE A 180 4.51 -1.53 11.77
N ALA A 181 5.56 -0.79 11.39
CA ALA A 181 6.88 -1.38 11.12
C ALA A 181 7.39 -2.18 12.32
N ILE A 182 7.32 -1.60 13.52
CA ILE A 182 7.76 -2.24 14.77
C ILE A 182 6.85 -3.43 15.14
N ILE A 183 5.51 -3.23 15.11
CA ILE A 183 4.55 -4.27 15.47
C ILE A 183 4.72 -5.51 14.57
N LEU A 184 4.80 -5.31 13.25
CA LEU A 184 4.90 -6.43 12.33
C LEU A 184 6.30 -7.07 12.38
N ARG A 185 7.36 -6.28 12.59
CA ARG A 185 8.72 -6.81 12.79
C ARG A 185 8.82 -7.72 14.01
N THR A 186 8.06 -7.44 15.07
CA THR A 186 8.11 -8.20 16.32
C THR A 186 7.10 -9.34 16.38
N ARG A 187 5.95 -9.22 15.71
CA ARG A 187 4.85 -10.19 15.81
C ARG A 187 4.79 -11.18 14.66
N LEU A 188 5.27 -10.84 13.46
CA LEU A 188 5.27 -11.77 12.35
C LEU A 188 6.33 -12.86 12.54
N PRO A 189 6.01 -14.13 12.24
CA PRO A 189 6.99 -15.20 12.24
C PRO A 189 8.01 -15.00 11.11
N GLU A 190 9.19 -15.58 11.28
CA GLU A 190 10.15 -15.67 10.19
C GLU A 190 9.68 -16.67 9.16
N MET A 191 9.65 -16.23 7.92
CA MET A 191 9.29 -17.09 6.80
C MET A 191 10.51 -17.24 5.88
N LYS A 192 10.86 -18.47 5.60
CA LYS A 192 11.95 -18.75 4.66
C LYS A 192 11.50 -18.38 3.24
N PRO A 193 12.38 -17.81 2.42
CA PRO A 193 12.10 -17.60 1.00
C PRO A 193 11.72 -18.90 0.30
N HIS A 194 10.77 -18.84 -0.61
CA HIS A 194 10.28 -20.02 -1.36
C HIS A 194 10.76 -20.03 -2.81
N ALA A 195 11.46 -18.99 -3.27
CA ALA A 195 11.87 -18.87 -4.67
C ALA A 195 12.94 -19.90 -5.04
N HIS A 196 12.66 -20.68 -6.08
CA HIS A 196 13.59 -21.62 -6.72
C HIS A 196 14.21 -21.06 -8.01
N ILE A 197 13.82 -19.84 -8.40
CA ILE A 197 14.28 -19.12 -9.59
C ILE A 197 14.91 -17.79 -9.18
N THR A 198 15.68 -17.17 -10.05
CA THR A 198 16.26 -15.86 -9.78
C THR A 198 15.25 -14.73 -10.02
N TYR A 199 15.44 -13.58 -9.35
CA TYR A 199 14.55 -12.42 -9.50
C TYR A 199 14.43 -11.93 -10.98
N PRO A 200 15.53 -11.83 -11.77
CA PRO A 200 15.44 -11.50 -13.18
C PRO A 200 14.63 -12.52 -14.01
N GLU A 201 14.74 -13.81 -13.71
CA GLU A 201 13.94 -14.86 -14.37
C GLU A 201 12.46 -14.70 -14.08
N LEU A 202 12.10 -14.36 -12.83
CA LEU A 202 10.72 -14.07 -12.47
C LEU A 202 10.19 -12.85 -13.22
N MET A 203 10.94 -11.77 -13.27
CA MET A 203 10.56 -10.57 -14.05
C MET A 203 10.35 -10.91 -15.52
N ARG A 204 11.25 -11.71 -16.10
CA ARG A 204 11.12 -12.17 -17.49
C ARG A 204 9.87 -13.02 -17.69
N SER A 205 9.57 -13.93 -16.76
CA SER A 205 8.37 -14.76 -16.84
C SER A 205 7.07 -13.95 -16.78
N MET A 206 7.00 -12.93 -15.93
CA MET A 206 5.86 -12.01 -15.86
C MET A 206 5.66 -11.27 -17.19
N TRP A 207 6.76 -10.80 -17.82
CA TRP A 207 6.71 -10.18 -19.13
C TRP A 207 6.23 -11.16 -20.20
N THR A 208 6.77 -12.38 -20.21
CA THR A 208 6.36 -13.45 -21.14
C THR A 208 4.87 -13.75 -21.00
N LEU A 209 4.33 -13.90 -19.76
CA LEU A 209 2.91 -14.11 -19.53
C LEU A 209 2.05 -12.97 -20.08
N LEU A 210 2.49 -11.73 -19.90
CA LEU A 210 1.78 -10.56 -20.42
C LEU A 210 1.72 -10.55 -21.95
N VAL A 211 2.81 -11.01 -22.63
CA VAL A 211 2.90 -11.05 -24.09
C VAL A 211 2.12 -12.24 -24.66
N GLU A 212 2.25 -13.43 -24.05
CA GLU A 212 1.73 -14.67 -24.59
C GLU A 212 0.24 -14.92 -24.27
N LEU A 213 -0.32 -14.26 -23.24
CA LEU A 213 -1.70 -14.48 -22.81
C LEU A 213 -2.62 -13.30 -23.18
N PRO A 214 -3.28 -13.34 -24.36
CA PRO A 214 -4.19 -12.25 -24.79
C PRO A 214 -5.34 -11.99 -23.80
N LYS A 215 -5.88 -13.06 -23.19
CA LYS A 215 -6.93 -12.94 -22.17
C LYS A 215 -6.47 -12.18 -20.93
N LEU A 216 -5.22 -12.39 -20.48
CA LEU A 216 -4.65 -11.65 -19.37
C LEU A 216 -4.59 -10.15 -19.69
N ARG A 217 -4.12 -9.79 -20.87
CA ARG A 217 -4.08 -8.38 -21.32
C ARG A 217 -5.46 -7.73 -21.37
N GLN A 218 -6.46 -8.46 -21.90
CA GLN A 218 -7.84 -7.96 -21.95
C GLN A 218 -8.41 -7.69 -20.55
N VAL A 219 -8.29 -8.66 -19.64
CA VAL A 219 -8.77 -8.50 -18.27
C VAL A 219 -8.02 -7.39 -17.54
N SER A 220 -6.69 -7.32 -17.71
CA SER A 220 -5.88 -6.25 -17.12
C SER A 220 -6.27 -4.87 -17.66
N LEU A 221 -6.56 -4.74 -18.97
CA LEU A 221 -6.99 -3.48 -19.56
C LEU A 221 -8.36 -3.04 -19.01
N VAL A 222 -9.33 -3.96 -18.93
CA VAL A 222 -10.65 -3.67 -18.37
C VAL A 222 -10.54 -3.22 -16.91
N ALA A 223 -9.73 -3.93 -16.11
CA ALA A 223 -9.48 -3.57 -14.72
C ALA A 223 -8.80 -2.19 -14.60
N ALA A 224 -7.82 -1.91 -15.47
CA ALA A 224 -7.13 -0.61 -15.51
C ALA A 224 -8.10 0.53 -15.85
N MET A 225 -8.97 0.36 -16.84
CA MET A 225 -9.97 1.37 -17.22
C MET A 225 -10.99 1.61 -16.09
N PHE A 226 -11.44 0.55 -15.42
CA PHE A 226 -12.34 0.67 -14.29
C PHE A 226 -11.68 1.45 -13.13
N PHE A 227 -10.44 1.11 -12.80
CA PHE A 227 -9.70 1.80 -11.74
C PHE A 227 -9.37 3.25 -12.11
N ALA A 228 -9.05 3.52 -13.37
CA ALA A 228 -8.83 4.88 -13.87
C ALA A 228 -10.08 5.74 -13.74
N SER A 229 -11.25 5.19 -14.10
CA SER A 229 -12.54 5.87 -13.95
C SER A 229 -12.86 6.17 -12.48
N PHE A 230 -12.62 5.21 -11.60
CA PHE A 230 -12.77 5.37 -10.15
C PHE A 230 -11.85 6.49 -9.60
N SER A 231 -10.58 6.48 -9.99
CA SER A 231 -9.62 7.50 -9.55
C SER A 231 -9.97 8.89 -10.08
N ALA A 232 -10.35 8.99 -11.37
CA ALA A 232 -10.77 10.25 -11.97
C ALA A 232 -12.00 10.84 -11.27
N PHE A 233 -13.00 10.00 -10.98
CA PHE A 233 -14.21 10.43 -10.25
C PHE A 233 -13.86 11.05 -8.90
N TRP A 234 -13.07 10.35 -8.07
CA TRP A 234 -12.72 10.84 -6.74
C TRP A 234 -11.83 12.08 -6.77
N THR A 235 -10.86 12.12 -7.66
CA THR A 235 -9.98 13.30 -7.79
C THR A 235 -10.77 14.53 -8.24
N THR A 236 -11.72 14.37 -9.19
CA THR A 236 -12.55 15.48 -9.67
C THR A 236 -13.54 15.94 -8.61
N LEU A 237 -14.12 15.03 -7.83
CA LEU A 237 -15.11 15.34 -6.80
C LEU A 237 -14.57 16.33 -5.75
N VAL A 238 -13.28 16.20 -5.40
CA VAL A 238 -12.62 17.10 -4.44
C VAL A 238 -12.58 18.56 -4.91
N PHE A 239 -12.56 18.82 -6.21
CA PHE A 239 -12.56 20.18 -6.76
C PHE A 239 -13.96 20.73 -7.03
N LEU A 240 -15.01 19.90 -6.88
CA LEU A 240 -16.40 20.30 -7.06
C LEU A 240 -17.13 20.62 -5.75
N LEU A 241 -16.60 20.18 -4.62
CA LEU A 241 -17.12 20.40 -3.27
C LEU A 241 -16.32 21.48 -2.55
#